data_c49fadf95df73ada473a22abb4f4f830
#
_entry.id   c49fadf95df73ada473a22abb4f4f830
#
_cell.length_a   1.000
_cell.length_b   1.000
_cell.length_c   1.000
_cell.angle_alpha   90.00
_cell.angle_beta   90.00
_cell.angle_gamma   90.00
#
_symmetry.space_group_name_H-M   'P 1'
#
loop_
_entity.id
_entity.type
_entity.pdbx_description
1 polymer ?
#
loop_
_entity_poly.entity_id
_entity_poly.type
_entity_poly.pdbx_seq_one_letter_code
_entity_poly.pdbx_strand_id
1 'polypeptide(L)'
;MIYLKNNFQKPYFFLLFLAALCFQNCSNSSSEDEILTKNHLPEAVNDVLIIVENSGSGVLNQVNVATNDNLGEDGGDEDNYALISATSNGTIIEINDGIFEYIPSTNFIGEDSFTYEITDIDGDAASAVVTITVNKYQATAEDFNNIDPNFPSFVSIDDTTPEDKKWVKLESMSDEFEFWDSNKWFKSTWNYGVPVFMSSSSANSGVEDGKLWIKATLNENNPEGRWFQTARIHSRAETKYPMYTEAKIKSSHISAYNTYWLNNGDINNRDEIDIIENNSKPSCGCQPEFPTRMNSQYFHADSSKSPGTIRDEDNFINTNLSDANPLKGVKWNEAYQTFGVWWKDSKHIQFYLNGEPAGSVVVGEDRSGKTYANREFTRDLEIIFDLWTNEASWLGGLPPKSDLGDDSINTMKIDWVRTWKLEDK
;
A
#
# COMPACT_ATOMS: atom_id res chain seq x y z
N MET A 1 29.81 30.07 -30.25
CA MET A 1 29.67 31.13 -31.27
C MET A 1 28.74 32.18 -30.67
N ILE A 2 29.36 33.30 -30.29
CA ILE A 2 28.94 34.73 -30.29
C ILE A 2 27.61 35.04 -29.55
N TYR A 3 27.71 35.56 -28.33
CA TYR A 3 27.67 36.96 -27.81
C TYR A 3 26.54 37.83 -28.42
N LEU A 4 25.69 38.40 -27.54
CA LEU A 4 25.58 39.85 -27.37
C LEU A 4 24.80 40.22 -26.09
N LYS A 5 25.51 40.95 -25.21
CA LYS A 5 24.98 41.81 -24.14
C LYS A 5 24.37 43.08 -24.76
N ASN A 6 23.34 43.61 -24.17
CA ASN A 6 23.09 45.06 -24.25
C ASN A 6 22.64 45.61 -22.90
N ASN A 7 23.53 46.46 -22.39
CA ASN A 7 23.26 47.44 -21.35
C ASN A 7 22.51 48.64 -21.95
N PHE A 8 21.55 49.20 -21.23
CA PHE A 8 21.20 50.61 -21.41
C PHE A 8 21.14 51.33 -20.06
N GLN A 9 21.96 52.43 -20.01
CA GLN A 9 22.12 53.39 -18.93
C GLN A 9 20.96 54.42 -18.92
N LYS A 10 20.76 54.98 -17.73
CA LYS A 10 19.94 56.16 -17.44
C LYS A 10 20.41 57.42 -18.15
N PRO A 11 19.59 58.44 -18.21
CA PRO A 11 20.10 59.76 -17.81
C PRO A 11 19.21 60.50 -16.79
N TYR A 12 19.90 61.14 -15.88
CA TYR A 12 19.43 62.17 -14.98
C TYR A 12 19.07 63.43 -15.77
N PHE A 13 18.02 64.13 -15.37
CA PHE A 13 17.84 65.54 -15.70
C PHE A 13 17.56 66.35 -14.43
N PHE A 14 18.53 67.21 -14.12
CA PHE A 14 18.48 68.26 -13.12
C PHE A 14 17.88 69.51 -13.80
N LEU A 15 16.87 70.16 -13.22
CA LEU A 15 16.59 71.55 -13.53
C LEU A 15 16.26 72.33 -12.24
N LEU A 16 17.18 73.16 -11.88
CA LEU A 16 17.02 74.24 -10.91
C LEU A 16 16.19 75.39 -11.54
N PHE A 17 15.23 75.94 -10.83
CA PHE A 17 14.87 77.31 -11.03
C PHE A 17 14.59 78.02 -9.68
N LEU A 18 15.23 79.19 -9.57
CA LEU A 18 15.33 80.02 -8.38
C LEU A 18 14.30 81.18 -8.44
N ALA A 19 13.78 81.54 -7.25
CA ALA A 19 13.37 82.87 -6.78
C ALA A 19 12.00 83.43 -7.21
N ALA A 20 11.19 83.79 -6.26
CA ALA A 20 11.05 85.15 -5.82
C ALA A 20 10.11 85.26 -4.60
N LEU A 21 10.56 86.00 -3.59
CA LEU A 21 9.76 86.44 -2.40
C LEU A 21 8.63 87.35 -2.78
N CYS A 22 7.48 87.10 -2.12
CA CYS A 22 6.59 88.23 -1.72
C CYS A 22 5.96 87.87 -0.37
N PHE A 23 6.25 88.74 0.62
CA PHE A 23 5.63 88.69 1.93
C PHE A 23 4.20 89.24 1.81
N GLN A 24 3.23 88.53 2.35
CA GLN A 24 2.03 89.14 2.97
C GLN A 24 1.59 88.24 4.16
N ASN A 25 1.61 88.91 5.32
CA ASN A 25 1.01 88.44 6.55
C ASN A 25 -0.49 88.35 6.40
N CYS A 26 -1.03 87.16 6.66
CA CYS A 26 -2.36 87.03 7.22
C CYS A 26 -2.36 85.90 8.22
N SER A 27 -2.49 86.25 9.47
CA SER A 27 -2.73 85.33 10.57
C SER A 27 -4.14 84.70 10.39
N ASN A 28 -4.17 83.42 10.07
CA ASN A 28 -5.37 82.62 10.35
C ASN A 28 -4.85 81.39 11.12
N SER A 29 -5.15 81.32 12.38
CA SER A 29 -5.08 80.09 13.18
C SER A 29 -6.08 79.13 12.65
N SER A 30 -5.72 78.25 11.70
CA SER A 30 -6.38 76.99 11.50
C SER A 30 -5.84 76.07 12.56
N SER A 31 -6.65 75.75 13.55
CA SER A 31 -6.50 74.58 14.31
C SER A 31 -6.51 73.38 13.28
N GLU A 32 -5.33 72.81 13.04
CA GLU A 32 -5.31 71.45 12.52
C GLU A 32 -5.96 70.59 13.61
N ASP A 33 -7.26 70.30 13.45
CA ASP A 33 -7.84 69.16 14.13
C ASP A 33 -7.00 67.96 13.65
N GLU A 34 -6.01 67.48 14.47
CA GLU A 34 -5.55 66.13 14.41
C GLU A 34 -6.80 65.27 14.50
N ILE A 35 -7.25 64.74 13.38
CA ILE A 35 -8.20 63.61 13.38
C ILE A 35 -7.43 62.50 14.06
N LEU A 36 -7.58 62.35 15.38
CA LEU A 36 -7.21 61.18 16.09
C LEU A 36 -8.02 60.05 15.47
N THR A 37 -7.46 59.34 14.50
CA THR A 37 -8.03 58.10 14.02
C THR A 37 -8.12 57.20 15.22
N LYS A 38 -9.35 56.77 15.55
CA LYS A 38 -9.57 55.86 16.65
C LYS A 38 -8.84 54.59 16.31
N ASN A 39 -7.85 54.19 17.14
CA ASN A 39 -7.19 52.90 17.02
C ASN A 39 -8.20 51.78 17.16
N HIS A 40 -8.24 50.83 16.22
CA HIS A 40 -9.11 49.66 16.18
C HIS A 40 -8.28 48.41 16.22
N LEU A 41 -8.20 47.78 17.40
CA LEU A 41 -7.40 46.57 17.66
C LEU A 41 -7.77 45.44 16.70
N PRO A 42 -6.78 44.68 16.21
CA PRO A 42 -7.04 43.50 15.41
C PRO A 42 -7.66 42.38 16.25
N GLU A 43 -8.43 41.51 15.60
CA GLU A 43 -9.05 40.34 16.22
C GLU A 43 -8.69 39.09 15.39
N ALA A 44 -7.89 38.18 15.98
CA ALA A 44 -7.57 36.90 15.42
C ALA A 44 -8.51 35.80 15.93
N VAL A 45 -8.99 34.96 15.04
CA VAL A 45 -9.97 33.91 15.30
C VAL A 45 -9.35 32.52 14.98
N ASN A 46 -9.51 31.56 15.90
CA ASN A 46 -8.98 30.21 15.72
C ASN A 46 -9.51 29.53 14.44
N ASP A 47 -8.62 28.74 13.80
CA ASP A 47 -8.89 27.99 12.58
C ASP A 47 -8.76 26.49 12.78
N VAL A 48 -9.23 25.74 11.79
CA VAL A 48 -9.13 24.29 11.73
C VAL A 48 -8.64 23.86 10.35
N LEU A 49 -7.64 22.96 10.34
CA LEU A 49 -7.19 22.27 9.15
C LEU A 49 -7.41 20.76 9.33
N ILE A 50 -8.11 20.13 8.39
CA ILE A 50 -8.31 18.67 8.40
C ILE A 50 -7.67 18.09 7.15
N ILE A 51 -6.71 17.21 7.36
CA ILE A 51 -5.95 16.56 6.29
C ILE A 51 -5.83 15.04 6.55
N VAL A 52 -5.16 14.33 5.65
CA VAL A 52 -4.85 12.90 5.81
C VAL A 52 -3.35 12.70 5.99
N GLU A 53 -2.97 11.57 6.61
CA GLU A 53 -1.58 11.17 6.76
C GLU A 53 -0.88 11.08 5.39
N ASN A 54 0.44 11.36 5.36
CA ASN A 54 1.27 11.27 4.15
C ASN A 54 0.78 12.12 2.95
N SER A 55 -0.07 13.13 3.18
CA SER A 55 -0.64 13.97 2.11
C SER A 55 0.38 14.84 1.37
N GLY A 56 1.61 14.93 1.88
CA GLY A 56 2.68 15.71 1.26
C GLY A 56 2.38 17.22 1.21
N SER A 57 3.00 17.90 0.23
CA SER A 57 2.79 19.33 -0.03
C SER A 57 1.67 19.52 -1.05
N GLY A 58 0.82 20.53 -0.88
CA GLY A 58 -0.23 20.91 -1.83
C GLY A 58 -1.39 21.68 -1.25
N VAL A 59 -2.26 22.17 -2.13
CA VAL A 59 -3.40 23.05 -1.77
C VAL A 59 -4.33 22.45 -0.70
N LEU A 60 -4.46 21.13 -0.65
CA LEU A 60 -5.30 20.45 0.35
C LEU A 60 -4.72 20.52 1.76
N ASN A 61 -3.44 20.86 1.90
CA ASN A 61 -2.74 21.00 3.17
C ASN A 61 -2.60 22.46 3.60
N GLN A 62 -3.28 23.39 2.92
CA GLN A 62 -3.23 24.83 3.19
C GLN A 62 -4.44 25.27 3.99
N VAL A 63 -4.20 26.18 4.92
CA VAL A 63 -5.22 26.93 5.65
C VAL A 63 -5.02 28.41 5.37
N ASN A 64 -6.11 29.11 5.04
CA ASN A 64 -6.13 30.56 4.90
C ASN A 64 -6.79 31.15 6.16
N VAL A 65 -5.97 31.59 7.10
CA VAL A 65 -6.41 32.13 8.40
C VAL A 65 -7.02 33.53 8.25
N ALA A 66 -6.65 34.26 7.21
CA ALA A 66 -7.19 35.63 6.95
C ALA A 66 -8.68 35.66 6.64
N THR A 67 -9.35 34.51 6.48
CA THR A 67 -10.77 34.48 6.08
C THR A 67 -11.73 34.84 7.19
N ASN A 68 -11.36 34.70 8.45
CA ASN A 68 -12.18 34.94 9.63
C ASN A 68 -11.58 35.99 10.59
N ASP A 69 -10.37 36.46 10.30
CA ASP A 69 -9.67 37.48 11.06
C ASP A 69 -10.09 38.88 10.66
N ASN A 70 -9.84 39.86 11.56
CA ASN A 70 -10.11 41.26 11.33
C ASN A 70 -8.92 42.12 11.79
N LEU A 71 -8.32 42.86 10.88
CA LEU A 71 -7.18 43.76 11.15
C LEU A 71 -7.61 45.12 11.76
N GLY A 72 -8.90 45.31 12.04
CA GLY A 72 -9.43 46.61 12.49
C GLY A 72 -9.86 47.53 11.33
N GLU A 73 -10.53 48.66 11.66
CA GLU A 73 -10.99 49.60 10.63
C GLU A 73 -9.82 50.45 10.04
N ASP A 74 -8.70 50.54 10.72
CA ASP A 74 -7.44 51.12 10.31
C ASP A 74 -6.60 50.23 9.37
N GLY A 75 -6.96 48.94 9.33
CA GLY A 75 -6.44 47.98 8.35
C GLY A 75 -5.03 47.45 8.66
N GLY A 76 -4.42 46.80 7.67
CA GLY A 76 -3.11 46.21 7.76
C GLY A 76 -2.13 46.72 6.71
N ASP A 77 -0.92 46.21 6.74
CA ASP A 77 0.17 46.45 5.79
C ASP A 77 0.27 45.29 4.74
N GLU A 78 1.39 45.14 4.06
CA GLU A 78 1.62 44.11 3.06
C GLU A 78 1.95 42.75 3.67
N ASP A 79 2.32 42.67 4.96
CA ASP A 79 2.76 41.46 5.67
C ASP A 79 2.21 41.53 7.11
N ASN A 80 1.00 41.03 7.29
CA ASN A 80 0.27 41.17 8.55
C ASN A 80 0.25 39.91 9.39
N TYR A 81 0.63 38.78 8.85
CA TYR A 81 0.56 37.46 9.49
C TYR A 81 1.95 36.91 9.77
N ALA A 82 2.14 36.30 10.91
CA ALA A 82 3.41 35.72 11.30
C ALA A 82 3.22 34.40 12.05
N LEU A 83 4.06 33.40 11.78
CA LEU A 83 4.09 32.16 12.54
C LEU A 83 4.76 32.39 13.89
N ILE A 84 4.07 32.14 15.01
CA ILE A 84 4.58 32.29 16.36
C ILE A 84 5.11 31.00 16.96
N SER A 85 4.46 29.87 16.72
CA SER A 85 4.91 28.57 17.21
C SER A 85 4.88 27.52 16.11
N ALA A 86 5.91 26.67 16.10
CA ALA A 86 6.00 25.55 15.18
C ALA A 86 5.09 24.38 15.64
N THR A 87 4.73 23.51 14.70
CA THR A 87 4.05 22.23 14.92
C THR A 87 4.98 21.19 15.55
N SER A 88 4.42 20.16 16.21
CA SER A 88 5.20 19.10 16.86
C SER A 88 5.39 17.87 15.98
N ASN A 89 4.45 17.61 15.06
CA ASN A 89 4.39 16.37 14.30
C ASN A 89 4.36 16.61 12.77
N GLY A 90 4.91 17.74 12.34
CA GLY A 90 4.99 18.11 10.93
C GLY A 90 5.81 19.37 10.72
N THR A 91 5.82 19.82 9.48
CA THR A 91 6.45 21.09 9.06
C THR A 91 5.38 22.07 8.65
N ILE A 92 5.43 23.30 9.18
CA ILE A 92 4.57 24.41 8.78
C ILE A 92 5.37 25.41 7.94
N ILE A 93 4.81 25.85 6.83
CA ILE A 93 5.42 26.82 5.90
C ILE A 93 4.39 27.90 5.60
N GLU A 94 4.79 29.13 5.70
CA GLU A 94 3.98 30.24 5.19
C GLU A 94 4.19 30.36 3.67
N ILE A 95 3.09 30.28 2.93
CA ILE A 95 3.07 30.34 1.47
C ILE A 95 2.83 31.76 0.97
N ASN A 96 1.93 32.47 1.62
CA ASN A 96 1.62 33.88 1.42
C ASN A 96 1.12 34.46 2.75
N ASP A 97 1.01 35.78 2.83
CA ASP A 97 0.45 36.44 3.99
C ASP A 97 -0.93 35.86 4.39
N GLY A 98 -0.96 35.24 5.57
CA GLY A 98 -2.14 34.54 6.11
C GLY A 98 -2.49 33.19 5.48
N ILE A 99 -1.61 32.60 4.62
CA ILE A 99 -1.80 31.26 4.09
C ILE A 99 -0.64 30.37 4.53
N PHE A 100 -0.96 29.37 5.35
CA PHE A 100 -0.01 28.40 5.87
C PHE A 100 -0.25 27.01 5.28
N GLU A 101 0.83 26.30 4.94
CA GLU A 101 0.81 24.90 4.50
C GLU A 101 1.44 24.02 5.58
N TYR A 102 0.73 22.97 5.97
CA TYR A 102 1.22 21.97 6.92
C TYR A 102 1.52 20.64 6.22
N ILE A 103 2.73 20.13 6.39
CA ILE A 103 3.17 18.84 5.89
C ILE A 103 3.34 17.91 7.10
N PRO A 104 2.47 16.88 7.29
CA PRO A 104 2.57 15.97 8.42
C PRO A 104 3.85 15.12 8.32
N SER A 105 4.40 14.74 9.47
CA SER A 105 5.44 13.71 9.54
C SER A 105 4.88 12.38 9.03
N THR A 106 5.74 11.56 8.43
CA THR A 106 5.34 10.27 7.85
C THR A 106 4.58 9.40 8.84
N ASN A 107 3.42 8.89 8.43
CA ASN A 107 2.51 8.06 9.21
C ASN A 107 1.97 8.72 10.50
N PHE A 108 2.06 10.03 10.65
CA PHE A 108 1.45 10.71 11.76
C PHE A 108 -0.08 10.77 11.60
N ILE A 109 -0.79 10.33 12.62
CA ILE A 109 -2.25 10.42 12.77
C ILE A 109 -2.53 11.02 14.14
N GLY A 110 -3.43 12.01 14.22
CA GLY A 110 -3.79 12.67 15.45
C GLY A 110 -3.94 14.18 15.31
N GLU A 111 -3.83 14.89 16.42
CA GLU A 111 -3.93 16.35 16.48
C GLU A 111 -2.54 16.98 16.58
N ASP A 112 -2.37 18.09 15.87
CA ASP A 112 -1.24 19.00 15.97
C ASP A 112 -1.78 20.45 15.98
N SER A 113 -0.93 21.43 16.20
CA SER A 113 -1.34 22.83 16.18
C SER A 113 -0.17 23.77 16.00
N PHE A 114 -0.46 24.95 15.51
CA PHE A 114 0.45 26.10 15.55
C PHE A 114 -0.29 27.37 15.96
N THR A 115 0.46 28.38 16.39
CA THR A 115 -0.04 29.71 16.73
C THR A 115 0.49 30.70 15.70
N TYR A 116 -0.38 31.56 15.21
CA TYR A 116 -0.02 32.70 14.40
C TYR A 116 -0.42 34.00 15.10
N GLU A 117 0.16 35.12 14.65
CA GLU A 117 -0.14 36.47 15.11
C GLU A 117 -0.49 37.34 13.89
N ILE A 118 -1.50 38.15 14.06
CA ILE A 118 -1.81 39.23 13.12
C ILE A 118 -1.41 40.58 13.72
N THR A 119 -0.91 41.47 12.88
CA THR A 119 -0.50 42.83 13.29
C THR A 119 -1.16 43.82 12.37
N ASP A 120 -1.80 44.85 12.93
CA ASP A 120 -2.38 45.94 12.16
C ASP A 120 -1.33 47.01 11.78
N ILE A 121 -1.76 48.05 11.06
CA ILE A 121 -0.88 49.11 10.57
C ILE A 121 -0.27 49.96 11.69
N ASP A 122 -0.89 50.02 12.87
CA ASP A 122 -0.40 50.75 14.03
C ASP A 122 0.51 49.92 14.92
N GLY A 123 0.66 48.59 14.62
CA GLY A 123 1.52 47.65 15.31
C GLY A 123 0.84 46.97 16.49
N ASP A 124 -0.47 47.08 16.65
CA ASP A 124 -1.23 46.27 17.61
C ASP A 124 -1.37 44.83 17.10
N ALA A 125 -1.30 43.86 18.03
CA ALA A 125 -1.25 42.47 17.68
C ALA A 125 -2.33 41.64 18.37
N ALA A 126 -2.82 40.61 17.66
CA ALA A 126 -3.67 39.57 18.19
C ALA A 126 -3.18 38.21 17.71
N SER A 127 -3.36 37.14 18.53
CA SER A 127 -2.91 35.80 18.19
C SER A 127 -4.06 34.82 18.20
N ALA A 128 -4.00 33.80 17.32
CA ALA A 128 -4.94 32.69 17.29
C ALA A 128 -4.22 31.36 17.03
N VAL A 129 -4.95 30.27 17.20
CA VAL A 129 -4.44 28.90 17.07
C VAL A 129 -5.12 28.22 15.88
N VAL A 130 -4.31 27.60 15.03
CA VAL A 130 -4.79 26.63 14.04
C VAL A 130 -4.71 25.24 14.66
N THR A 131 -5.85 24.56 14.80
CA THR A 131 -5.91 23.15 15.19
C THR A 131 -5.89 22.31 13.93
N ILE A 132 -4.94 21.37 13.89
CA ILE A 132 -4.75 20.47 12.75
C ILE A 132 -5.20 19.08 13.16
N THR A 133 -6.10 18.46 12.38
CA THR A 133 -6.47 17.05 12.55
C THR A 133 -5.94 16.25 11.36
N VAL A 134 -5.03 15.33 11.61
CA VAL A 134 -4.50 14.41 10.60
C VAL A 134 -5.22 13.08 10.74
N ASN A 135 -6.06 12.75 9.78
CA ASN A 135 -6.82 11.51 9.73
C ASN A 135 -6.02 10.41 9.02
N LYS A 136 -6.34 9.16 9.36
CA LYS A 136 -5.85 8.02 8.56
C LYS A 136 -6.39 8.13 7.13
N TYR A 137 -5.51 7.90 6.13
CA TYR A 137 -5.93 7.82 4.74
C TYR A 137 -6.93 6.68 4.55
N GLN A 138 -8.01 6.95 3.84
CA GLN A 138 -9.00 5.96 3.46
C GLN A 138 -8.92 5.78 1.95
N ALA A 139 -8.43 4.62 1.52
CA ALA A 139 -8.33 4.29 0.10
C ALA A 139 -9.69 4.45 -0.60
N THR A 140 -9.66 4.96 -1.81
CA THR A 140 -10.82 5.16 -2.67
C THR A 140 -10.87 4.07 -3.76
N ALA A 141 -12.01 3.90 -4.44
CA ALA A 141 -12.09 2.98 -5.58
C ALA A 141 -11.11 3.34 -6.71
N GLU A 142 -10.70 4.60 -6.82
CA GLU A 142 -9.72 5.06 -7.80
C GLU A 142 -8.33 4.50 -7.51
N ASP A 143 -7.92 4.43 -6.24
CA ASP A 143 -6.62 3.89 -5.84
C ASP A 143 -6.49 2.42 -6.25
N PHE A 144 -7.55 1.62 -6.07
CA PHE A 144 -7.58 0.23 -6.51
C PHE A 144 -7.56 0.05 -8.03
N ASN A 145 -7.95 1.07 -8.80
CA ASN A 145 -7.88 1.06 -10.27
C ASN A 145 -6.53 1.55 -10.79
N ASN A 146 -5.74 2.28 -9.99
CA ASN A 146 -4.49 2.94 -10.38
C ASN A 146 -3.25 2.35 -9.68
N ILE A 147 -3.25 1.03 -9.43
CA ILE A 147 -2.08 0.33 -8.85
C ILE A 147 -0.86 0.48 -9.77
N ASP A 148 0.23 1.04 -9.24
CA ASP A 148 1.50 1.11 -9.96
C ASP A 148 2.17 -0.26 -10.05
N PRO A 149 2.37 -0.83 -11.25
CA PRO A 149 2.96 -2.16 -11.42
C PRO A 149 4.45 -2.25 -11.06
N ASN A 150 5.11 -1.12 -10.80
CA ASN A 150 6.52 -1.08 -10.42
C ASN A 150 6.73 -1.29 -8.92
N PHE A 151 5.68 -1.17 -8.11
CA PHE A 151 5.72 -1.33 -6.66
C PHE A 151 4.73 -2.40 -6.18
N PRO A 152 4.91 -2.94 -4.96
CA PRO A 152 3.88 -3.75 -4.30
C PRO A 152 2.53 -3.03 -4.31
N SER A 153 1.44 -3.77 -4.55
CA SER A 153 0.11 -3.16 -4.69
C SER A 153 -0.32 -2.35 -3.46
N PHE A 154 0.10 -2.74 -2.26
CA PHE A 154 -0.23 -2.01 -1.04
C PHE A 154 0.37 -0.60 -1.00
N VAL A 155 1.48 -0.35 -1.69
CA VAL A 155 2.11 0.99 -1.77
C VAL A 155 1.17 2.03 -2.40
N SER A 156 0.34 1.60 -3.36
CA SER A 156 -0.68 2.47 -3.97
C SER A 156 -1.93 2.65 -3.09
N ILE A 157 -2.11 1.83 -2.06
CA ILE A 157 -3.32 1.80 -1.22
C ILE A 157 -3.07 2.39 0.16
N ASP A 158 -2.01 1.96 0.83
CA ASP A 158 -1.61 2.41 2.18
C ASP A 158 -0.11 2.11 2.32
N ASP A 159 0.75 3.04 1.85
CA ASP A 159 2.20 2.84 1.84
C ASP A 159 2.79 2.84 3.24
N THR A 160 3.08 1.65 3.74
CA THR A 160 3.75 1.42 5.03
C THR A 160 5.25 1.10 4.87
N THR A 161 5.83 1.40 3.71
CA THR A 161 7.27 1.24 3.46
C THR A 161 8.08 2.13 4.41
N PRO A 162 9.09 1.62 5.13
CA PRO A 162 9.95 2.46 5.97
C PRO A 162 10.63 3.56 5.14
N GLU A 163 10.75 4.76 5.71
CA GLU A 163 11.26 5.96 5.01
C GLU A 163 12.67 5.79 4.42
N ASP A 164 13.52 5.05 5.11
CA ASP A 164 14.91 4.78 4.69
C ASP A 164 15.03 3.64 3.67
N LYS A 165 13.90 3.04 3.25
CA LYS A 165 13.84 1.87 2.38
C LYS A 165 13.16 2.17 1.05
N LYS A 166 13.45 1.31 0.07
CA LYS A 166 12.80 1.30 -1.25
C LYS A 166 12.55 -0.13 -1.71
N TRP A 167 11.53 -0.31 -2.54
CA TRP A 167 11.26 -1.57 -3.20
C TRP A 167 12.05 -1.69 -4.51
N VAL A 168 12.74 -2.81 -4.69
CA VAL A 168 13.50 -3.14 -5.91
C VAL A 168 12.96 -4.43 -6.49
N LYS A 169 12.40 -4.37 -7.70
CA LYS A 169 11.77 -5.51 -8.36
C LYS A 169 12.80 -6.59 -8.69
N LEU A 170 12.49 -7.85 -8.38
CA LEU A 170 13.29 -9.02 -8.70
C LEU A 170 12.76 -9.66 -10.01
N GLU A 171 13.39 -9.32 -11.13
CA GLU A 171 12.97 -9.82 -12.45
C GLU A 171 13.09 -11.33 -12.59
N SER A 172 13.99 -11.98 -11.84
CA SER A 172 14.14 -13.44 -11.82
C SER A 172 12.98 -14.19 -11.17
N MET A 173 12.18 -13.49 -10.35
CA MET A 173 11.00 -14.03 -9.65
C MET A 173 9.72 -13.28 -10.04
N SER A 174 9.76 -12.49 -11.10
CA SER A 174 8.62 -11.74 -11.64
C SER A 174 8.34 -12.15 -13.07
N ASP A 175 7.06 -12.28 -13.43
CA ASP A 175 6.66 -12.68 -14.79
C ASP A 175 5.24 -12.18 -15.10
N GLU A 176 5.06 -11.61 -16.27
CA GLU A 176 3.76 -11.20 -16.84
C GLU A 176 3.19 -12.33 -17.74
N PHE A 177 3.86 -13.46 -17.81
CA PHE A 177 3.47 -14.67 -18.54
C PHE A 177 3.10 -14.48 -20.01
N GLU A 178 3.85 -13.64 -20.73
CA GLU A 178 3.70 -13.50 -22.19
C GLU A 178 4.04 -14.80 -22.93
N PHE A 179 5.00 -15.56 -22.39
CA PHE A 179 5.42 -16.89 -22.87
C PHE A 179 5.98 -17.72 -21.72
N TRP A 180 6.12 -19.04 -21.93
CA TRP A 180 6.77 -19.91 -20.97
C TRP A 180 8.28 -19.68 -20.94
N ASP A 181 8.81 -19.08 -19.88
CA ASP A 181 10.24 -18.90 -19.68
C ASP A 181 10.82 -20.05 -18.83
N SER A 182 11.50 -21.00 -19.49
CA SER A 182 12.16 -22.12 -18.80
C SER A 182 13.39 -21.71 -17.97
N ASN A 183 13.89 -20.49 -18.10
CA ASN A 183 14.95 -19.96 -17.24
C ASN A 183 14.39 -19.46 -15.89
N LYS A 184 13.12 -19.10 -15.84
CA LYS A 184 12.43 -18.66 -14.62
C LYS A 184 11.66 -19.78 -13.94
N TRP A 185 11.01 -20.67 -14.72
CA TRP A 185 10.05 -21.65 -14.22
C TRP A 185 10.36 -23.09 -14.63
N PHE A 186 9.95 -24.04 -13.79
CA PHE A 186 9.98 -25.44 -14.15
C PHE A 186 8.76 -26.19 -13.58
N LYS A 187 8.45 -27.35 -14.17
CA LYS A 187 7.35 -28.21 -13.74
C LYS A 187 7.90 -29.32 -12.84
N SER A 188 7.42 -29.36 -11.59
CA SER A 188 7.77 -30.40 -10.63
C SER A 188 6.77 -31.56 -10.72
N THR A 189 7.27 -32.79 -10.57
CA THR A 189 6.46 -34.02 -10.54
C THR A 189 6.36 -34.64 -9.16
N TRP A 190 6.79 -33.93 -8.10
CA TRP A 190 6.59 -34.40 -6.74
C TRP A 190 5.08 -34.42 -6.42
N ASN A 191 4.57 -35.58 -5.97
CA ASN A 191 3.16 -35.81 -5.74
C ASN A 191 2.75 -35.60 -4.28
N TYR A 192 1.53 -35.08 -4.10
CA TYR A 192 0.77 -35.26 -2.86
C TYR A 192 0.25 -36.69 -2.71
N GLY A 193 -0.49 -36.96 -1.65
CA GLY A 193 -1.24 -38.21 -1.51
C GLY A 193 -2.27 -38.44 -2.62
N VAL A 194 -2.83 -39.64 -2.67
CA VAL A 194 -3.98 -39.99 -3.54
C VAL A 194 -5.12 -39.01 -3.25
N PRO A 195 -5.82 -38.50 -4.28
CA PRO A 195 -5.83 -38.95 -5.69
C PRO A 195 -4.96 -38.13 -6.66
N VAL A 196 -4.03 -37.30 -6.17
CA VAL A 196 -3.30 -36.34 -6.99
C VAL A 196 -2.16 -37.00 -7.76
N PHE A 197 -2.02 -36.60 -9.05
CA PHE A 197 -0.89 -36.89 -9.92
C PHE A 197 -0.34 -35.60 -10.51
N MET A 198 0.88 -35.22 -10.14
CA MET A 198 1.58 -34.05 -10.68
C MET A 198 2.22 -34.40 -12.02
N SER A 199 1.82 -33.70 -13.06
CA SER A 199 2.19 -33.93 -14.45
C SER A 199 3.01 -32.79 -15.00
N SER A 200 4.07 -33.09 -15.74
CA SER A 200 4.81 -32.10 -16.53
C SER A 200 4.20 -31.88 -17.94
N SER A 201 3.09 -32.54 -18.24
CA SER A 201 2.41 -32.44 -19.54
C SER A 201 1.93 -31.03 -19.84
N SER A 202 2.00 -30.65 -21.12
CA SER A 202 1.38 -29.43 -21.64
C SER A 202 -0.15 -29.46 -21.61
N ALA A 203 -0.75 -30.62 -21.36
CA ALA A 203 -2.20 -30.74 -21.13
C ALA A 203 -2.67 -30.21 -19.77
N ASN A 204 -1.73 -30.09 -18.79
CA ASN A 204 -2.07 -29.69 -17.42
C ASN A 204 -1.53 -28.32 -17.03
N SER A 205 -0.61 -27.76 -17.79
CA SER A 205 -0.12 -26.38 -17.58
C SER A 205 0.57 -25.82 -18.78
N GLY A 206 0.48 -24.51 -18.94
CA GLY A 206 1.11 -23.77 -20.03
C GLY A 206 0.91 -22.28 -19.85
N VAL A 207 1.37 -21.53 -20.85
CA VAL A 207 1.09 -20.08 -20.98
C VAL A 207 0.30 -19.88 -22.26
N GLU A 208 -0.80 -19.14 -22.15
CA GLU A 208 -1.69 -18.78 -23.26
C GLU A 208 -2.36 -17.43 -22.95
N ASP A 209 -2.50 -16.57 -23.95
CA ASP A 209 -3.10 -15.25 -23.83
C ASP A 209 -2.54 -14.40 -22.69
N GLY A 210 -1.22 -14.40 -22.51
CA GLY A 210 -0.53 -13.66 -21.48
C GLY A 210 -0.83 -14.15 -20.05
N LYS A 211 -1.12 -15.44 -19.86
CA LYS A 211 -1.45 -16.02 -18.55
C LYS A 211 -0.84 -17.40 -18.39
N LEU A 212 -0.27 -17.64 -17.21
CA LEU A 212 0.02 -19.00 -16.78
C LEU A 212 -1.29 -19.68 -16.36
N TRP A 213 -1.51 -20.91 -16.81
CA TRP A 213 -2.66 -21.71 -16.41
C TRP A 213 -2.23 -23.09 -15.90
N ILE A 214 -2.99 -23.58 -14.90
CA ILE A 214 -2.86 -24.92 -14.32
C ILE A 214 -4.23 -25.56 -14.34
N LYS A 215 -4.34 -26.72 -15.04
CA LYS A 215 -5.59 -27.42 -15.27
C LYS A 215 -5.59 -28.78 -14.56
N ALA A 216 -6.70 -29.09 -13.89
CA ALA A 216 -6.97 -30.43 -13.41
C ALA A 216 -7.73 -31.22 -14.48
N THR A 217 -7.27 -32.45 -14.78
CA THR A 217 -7.91 -33.37 -15.74
C THR A 217 -8.13 -34.74 -15.09
N LEU A 218 -9.09 -35.48 -15.63
CA LEU A 218 -9.38 -36.83 -15.14
C LEU A 218 -8.47 -37.86 -15.82
N ASN A 219 -7.76 -38.67 -15.03
CA ASN A 219 -6.98 -39.80 -15.50
C ASN A 219 -7.39 -41.09 -14.76
N GLU A 220 -8.49 -41.70 -15.19
CA GLU A 220 -9.03 -42.91 -14.58
C GLU A 220 -8.14 -44.15 -14.77
N ASN A 221 -7.23 -44.13 -15.75
CA ASN A 221 -6.32 -45.26 -16.07
C ASN A 221 -5.04 -45.24 -15.24
N ASN A 222 -4.87 -44.32 -14.31
CA ASN A 222 -3.70 -44.29 -13.44
C ASN A 222 -3.77 -45.48 -12.46
N PRO A 223 -2.75 -46.41 -12.49
CA PRO A 223 -2.80 -47.65 -11.72
C PRO A 223 -2.71 -47.46 -10.20
N GLU A 224 -2.24 -46.29 -9.76
CA GLU A 224 -2.11 -45.96 -8.34
C GLU A 224 -3.34 -45.28 -7.75
N GLY A 225 -4.45 -45.21 -8.51
CA GLY A 225 -5.67 -44.49 -8.10
C GLY A 225 -5.51 -42.97 -8.12
N ARG A 226 -4.49 -42.43 -8.77
CA ARG A 226 -4.19 -41.00 -8.88
C ARG A 226 -4.93 -40.38 -10.06
N TRP A 227 -6.23 -40.31 -9.96
CA TRP A 227 -7.11 -39.87 -11.05
C TRP A 227 -7.19 -38.36 -11.24
N PHE A 228 -6.79 -37.55 -10.23
CA PHE A 228 -6.74 -36.10 -10.30
C PHE A 228 -5.39 -35.67 -10.86
N GLN A 229 -5.31 -35.52 -12.18
CA GLN A 229 -4.06 -35.14 -12.85
C GLN A 229 -4.00 -33.62 -13.00
N THR A 230 -2.89 -33.01 -12.57
CA THR A 230 -2.70 -31.57 -12.54
C THR A 230 -1.22 -31.21 -12.71
N ALA A 231 -0.82 -29.96 -12.44
CA ALA A 231 0.58 -29.54 -12.49
C ALA A 231 0.99 -28.70 -11.28
N ARG A 232 2.31 -28.66 -11.07
CA ARG A 232 2.98 -27.81 -10.10
C ARG A 232 4.11 -27.06 -10.78
N ILE A 233 4.13 -25.74 -10.61
CA ILE A 233 5.09 -24.83 -11.22
C ILE A 233 5.92 -24.20 -10.12
N HIS A 234 7.24 -24.26 -10.27
CA HIS A 234 8.20 -23.68 -9.34
C HIS A 234 9.01 -22.59 -10.02
N SER A 235 9.40 -21.55 -9.26
CA SER A 235 10.46 -20.64 -9.69
C SER A 235 11.83 -21.33 -9.60
N ARG A 236 12.77 -20.92 -10.45
CA ARG A 236 14.17 -21.36 -10.34
C ARG A 236 14.99 -20.49 -9.42
N ALA A 237 14.56 -19.23 -9.26
CA ALA A 237 15.17 -18.32 -8.33
C ALA A 237 14.51 -18.47 -6.96
N GLU A 238 15.29 -18.22 -5.93
CA GLU A 238 14.89 -18.20 -4.53
C GLU A 238 15.22 -16.83 -3.95
N THR A 239 14.51 -16.42 -2.91
CA THR A 239 14.80 -15.21 -2.17
C THR A 239 14.47 -15.37 -0.70
N LYS A 240 14.94 -14.42 0.11
CA LYS A 240 14.75 -14.37 1.56
C LYS A 240 14.24 -13.00 1.97
N TYR A 241 13.71 -12.91 3.17
CA TYR A 241 13.34 -11.62 3.77
C TYR A 241 14.49 -10.57 3.75
N PRO A 242 14.22 -9.27 3.83
CA PRO A 242 12.92 -8.65 3.66
C PRO A 242 12.48 -8.61 2.19
N MET A 243 11.30 -9.13 1.89
CA MET A 243 10.78 -9.21 0.53
C MET A 243 9.26 -9.14 0.51
N TYR A 244 8.70 -8.70 -0.61
CA TYR A 244 7.28 -8.79 -0.91
C TYR A 244 7.08 -9.55 -2.22
N THR A 245 6.09 -10.43 -2.27
CA THR A 245 5.68 -11.05 -3.52
C THR A 245 4.17 -11.10 -3.60
N GLU A 246 3.63 -10.92 -4.80
CA GLU A 246 2.21 -10.99 -5.06
C GLU A 246 1.92 -11.57 -6.42
N ALA A 247 0.77 -12.22 -6.56
CA ALA A 247 0.30 -12.76 -7.83
C ALA A 247 -1.19 -12.47 -8.03
N LYS A 248 -1.57 -12.18 -9.27
CA LYS A 248 -2.95 -11.94 -9.66
C LYS A 248 -3.57 -13.21 -10.21
N ILE A 249 -4.47 -13.81 -9.45
CA ILE A 249 -4.95 -15.18 -9.64
C ILE A 249 -6.47 -15.20 -9.76
N LYS A 250 -6.98 -16.01 -10.69
CA LYS A 250 -8.36 -16.44 -10.75
C LYS A 250 -8.42 -17.96 -10.50
N SER A 251 -9.08 -18.36 -9.42
CA SER A 251 -9.14 -19.77 -9.03
C SER A 251 -10.02 -20.60 -9.99
N SER A 252 -9.71 -21.88 -10.08
CA SER A 252 -10.61 -22.86 -10.67
C SER A 252 -11.92 -22.92 -9.87
N HIS A 253 -13.03 -23.37 -10.49
CA HIS A 253 -14.31 -23.55 -9.82
C HIS A 253 -14.63 -25.03 -9.64
N ILE A 254 -13.70 -25.74 -8.99
CA ILE A 254 -13.81 -27.15 -8.58
C ILE A 254 -13.40 -27.30 -7.12
N SER A 255 -13.75 -28.43 -6.47
CA SER A 255 -13.32 -28.68 -5.09
C SER A 255 -11.84 -29.07 -5.03
N ALA A 256 -10.98 -28.05 -5.08
CA ALA A 256 -9.54 -28.20 -5.01
C ALA A 256 -8.90 -26.94 -4.43
N TYR A 257 -7.78 -27.05 -3.78
CA TYR A 257 -6.96 -25.92 -3.40
C TYR A 257 -6.22 -25.37 -4.61
N ASN A 258 -6.41 -24.09 -4.85
CA ASN A 258 -5.65 -23.26 -5.75
C ASN A 258 -4.60 -22.57 -4.90
N THR A 259 -3.31 -22.86 -5.13
CA THR A 259 -2.26 -22.47 -4.20
C THR A 259 -1.24 -21.53 -4.81
N TYR A 260 -0.78 -20.63 -4.00
CA TYR A 260 0.38 -19.79 -4.23
C TYR A 260 1.15 -19.72 -2.92
N TRP A 261 2.35 -20.25 -2.91
CA TRP A 261 3.12 -20.48 -1.71
C TRP A 261 4.61 -20.40 -1.95
N LEU A 262 5.37 -20.29 -0.86
CA LEU A 262 6.82 -20.24 -0.85
C LEU A 262 7.35 -21.42 -0.05
N ASN A 263 8.37 -22.11 -0.54
CA ASN A 263 8.94 -23.25 0.16
C ASN A 263 10.42 -23.46 -0.18
N ASN A 264 11.15 -24.05 0.76
CA ASN A 264 12.43 -24.71 0.52
C ASN A 264 12.69 -25.74 1.61
N GLY A 265 13.09 -26.93 1.19
CA GLY A 265 13.37 -28.06 2.06
C GLY A 265 12.45 -29.26 1.84
N ASP A 266 12.44 -30.17 2.79
CA ASP A 266 11.63 -31.39 2.75
C ASP A 266 10.63 -31.45 3.92
N ILE A 267 9.83 -32.51 4.01
CA ILE A 267 8.82 -32.69 5.05
C ILE A 267 9.35 -32.59 6.49
N ASN A 268 10.62 -32.85 6.71
CA ASN A 268 11.28 -32.92 8.02
C ASN A 268 12.05 -31.62 8.36
N ASN A 269 12.50 -30.91 7.34
CA ASN A 269 13.34 -29.71 7.50
C ASN A 269 12.99 -28.71 6.39
N ARG A 270 12.04 -27.81 6.65
CA ARG A 270 11.58 -26.81 5.68
C ARG A 270 11.16 -25.50 6.35
N ASP A 271 11.19 -24.45 5.55
CA ASP A 271 10.49 -23.19 5.77
C ASP A 271 9.44 -23.05 4.66
N GLU A 272 8.20 -22.72 5.03
CA GLU A 272 7.06 -22.66 4.11
C GLU A 272 6.10 -21.54 4.49
N ILE A 273 5.70 -20.76 3.50
CA ILE A 273 4.67 -19.73 3.63
C ILE A 273 3.59 -20.04 2.60
N ASP A 274 2.42 -20.45 3.04
CA ASP A 274 1.25 -20.58 2.17
C ASP A 274 0.54 -19.23 2.11
N ILE A 275 0.70 -18.54 0.99
CA ILE A 275 0.04 -17.25 0.78
C ILE A 275 -1.44 -17.48 0.60
N ILE A 276 -1.79 -18.48 -0.22
CA ILE A 276 -3.17 -18.98 -0.35
C ILE A 276 -3.22 -20.49 -0.50
N GLU A 277 -4.25 -21.09 0.10
CA GLU A 277 -4.80 -22.41 -0.18
C GLU A 277 -6.33 -22.26 -0.35
N ASN A 278 -6.75 -21.73 -1.51
CA ASN A 278 -8.14 -21.32 -1.73
C ASN A 278 -8.95 -22.35 -2.51
N ASN A 279 -10.14 -22.69 -2.00
CA ASN A 279 -11.10 -23.57 -2.67
C ASN A 279 -12.41 -22.79 -2.95
N SER A 280 -12.68 -22.50 -4.23
CA SER A 280 -13.83 -21.70 -4.63
C SER A 280 -15.16 -22.48 -4.70
N LYS A 281 -15.10 -23.83 -4.65
CA LYS A 281 -16.28 -24.70 -4.78
C LYS A 281 -16.12 -25.96 -3.92
N PRO A 282 -16.12 -25.87 -2.58
CA PRO A 282 -16.05 -27.05 -1.74
C PRO A 282 -17.24 -28.00 -2.03
N SER A 283 -16.97 -29.29 -2.20
CA SER A 283 -18.00 -30.30 -2.50
C SER A 283 -18.81 -30.75 -1.28
N CYS A 284 -18.30 -30.47 -0.08
CA CYS A 284 -19.03 -30.68 1.16
C CYS A 284 -19.61 -29.38 1.70
N GLY A 285 -20.72 -29.40 2.41
CA GLY A 285 -21.27 -28.26 3.15
C GLY A 285 -20.48 -27.89 4.41
N CYS A 286 -19.29 -28.46 4.60
CA CYS A 286 -18.48 -28.35 5.79
C CYS A 286 -17.58 -27.07 5.82
N GLN A 287 -17.43 -26.39 4.66
CA GLN A 287 -16.59 -25.19 4.51
C GLN A 287 -17.33 -24.11 3.72
N PRO A 288 -18.41 -23.53 4.27
CA PRO A 288 -19.26 -22.59 3.53
C PRO A 288 -18.57 -21.27 3.17
N GLU A 289 -17.52 -20.89 3.90
CA GLU A 289 -16.79 -19.64 3.72
C GLU A 289 -15.66 -19.73 2.67
N PHE A 290 -15.24 -20.93 2.29
CA PHE A 290 -14.11 -21.16 1.39
C PHE A 290 -14.15 -20.34 0.09
N PRO A 291 -15.32 -20.11 -0.56
CA PRO A 291 -15.36 -19.31 -1.78
C PRO A 291 -14.86 -17.86 -1.62
N THR A 292 -14.77 -17.37 -0.37
CA THR A 292 -14.36 -16.01 -0.03
C THR A 292 -13.33 -15.95 1.10
N ARG A 293 -12.92 -17.10 1.66
CA ARG A 293 -11.91 -17.18 2.73
C ARG A 293 -10.51 -17.44 2.15
N MET A 294 -9.61 -16.50 2.33
CA MET A 294 -8.19 -16.64 2.10
C MET A 294 -7.60 -17.46 3.24
N ASN A 295 -7.07 -18.65 2.93
CA ASN A 295 -6.39 -19.49 3.89
C ASN A 295 -4.90 -19.24 3.77
N SER A 296 -4.31 -18.63 4.81
CA SER A 296 -2.90 -18.28 4.85
C SER A 296 -2.24 -18.82 6.11
N GLN A 297 -1.03 -19.36 5.97
CA GLN A 297 -0.33 -20.00 7.08
C GLN A 297 1.17 -20.06 6.86
N TYR A 298 1.90 -20.49 7.89
CA TYR A 298 3.28 -20.90 7.75
C TYR A 298 3.50 -22.32 8.31
N PHE A 299 4.51 -23.00 7.80
CA PHE A 299 5.10 -24.19 8.40
C PHE A 299 6.60 -23.98 8.59
N HIS A 300 7.08 -24.39 9.77
CA HIS A 300 8.50 -24.50 10.04
C HIS A 300 8.79 -25.91 10.58
N ALA A 301 9.49 -26.71 9.80
CA ALA A 301 9.89 -28.04 10.19
C ALA A 301 11.40 -28.10 10.46
N ASP A 302 11.76 -28.62 11.62
CA ASP A 302 13.13 -28.88 12.06
C ASP A 302 13.13 -30.16 12.89
N SER A 303 13.59 -31.24 12.30
CA SER A 303 13.61 -32.58 12.92
C SER A 303 14.51 -32.68 14.16
N SER A 304 15.41 -31.70 14.37
CA SER A 304 16.26 -31.61 15.56
C SER A 304 15.56 -31.00 16.78
N LYS A 305 14.35 -30.45 16.60
CA LYS A 305 13.57 -29.75 17.63
C LYS A 305 12.35 -30.56 18.07
N SER A 306 11.73 -30.15 19.17
CA SER A 306 10.48 -30.71 19.68
C SER A 306 9.48 -29.57 19.96
N PRO A 307 8.29 -29.61 19.32
CA PRO A 307 7.86 -30.52 18.25
C PRO A 307 8.72 -30.32 16.99
N GLY A 308 8.82 -31.36 16.15
CA GLY A 308 9.56 -31.30 14.89
C GLY A 308 9.01 -30.25 13.92
N THR A 309 7.68 -30.10 13.89
CA THR A 309 6.99 -29.11 13.04
C THR A 309 6.12 -28.20 13.91
N ILE A 310 6.17 -26.90 13.60
CA ILE A 310 5.24 -25.89 14.12
C ILE A 310 4.58 -25.19 12.94
N ARG A 311 3.36 -24.69 13.16
CA ARG A 311 2.61 -23.90 12.17
C ARG A 311 1.61 -22.99 12.85
N ASP A 312 1.32 -21.91 12.20
CA ASP A 312 0.21 -21.01 12.56
C ASP A 312 -0.47 -20.50 11.31
N GLU A 313 -1.70 -20.03 11.45
CA GLU A 313 -2.53 -19.54 10.36
C GLU A 313 -3.29 -18.28 10.79
N ASP A 314 -3.49 -17.38 9.84
CA ASP A 314 -4.40 -16.26 9.98
C ASP A 314 -5.25 -16.18 8.71
N ASN A 315 -6.49 -16.63 8.83
CA ASN A 315 -7.43 -16.75 7.70
C ASN A 315 -8.28 -15.48 7.59
N PHE A 316 -8.32 -14.91 6.39
CA PHE A 316 -9.04 -13.66 6.13
C PHE A 316 -10.24 -13.90 5.22
N ILE A 317 -11.38 -13.30 5.58
CA ILE A 317 -12.59 -13.36 4.73
C ILE A 317 -12.67 -12.06 3.92
N ASN A 318 -12.76 -12.17 2.61
CA ASN A 318 -12.70 -11.00 1.71
C ASN A 318 -13.87 -10.02 1.85
N THR A 319 -14.95 -10.39 2.57
CA THR A 319 -16.00 -9.44 2.96
C THR A 319 -15.51 -8.40 4.01
N ASN A 320 -14.34 -8.62 4.61
CA ASN A 320 -13.70 -7.69 5.55
C ASN A 320 -12.77 -6.66 4.88
N LEU A 321 -12.60 -6.74 3.56
CA LEU A 321 -11.96 -5.67 2.79
C LEU A 321 -12.70 -4.35 2.97
N SER A 322 -12.06 -3.23 2.74
CA SER A 322 -12.67 -1.91 2.79
C SER A 322 -13.86 -1.79 1.82
N ASP A 323 -14.79 -0.90 2.09
CA ASP A 323 -15.94 -0.67 1.20
C ASP A 323 -15.54 -0.09 -0.16
N ALA A 324 -14.37 0.53 -0.23
CA ALA A 324 -13.80 1.07 -1.47
C ALA A 324 -13.20 -0.02 -2.37
N ASN A 325 -12.89 -1.21 -1.82
CA ASN A 325 -12.30 -2.29 -2.61
C ASN A 325 -13.35 -2.92 -3.55
N PRO A 326 -13.16 -2.84 -4.88
CA PRO A 326 -14.14 -3.32 -5.85
C PRO A 326 -14.32 -4.84 -5.83
N LEU A 327 -13.40 -5.57 -5.18
CA LEU A 327 -13.42 -7.04 -5.09
C LEU A 327 -13.91 -7.54 -3.73
N LYS A 328 -14.40 -6.65 -2.86
CA LYS A 328 -15.02 -7.04 -1.57
C LYS A 328 -16.18 -8.02 -1.79
N GLY A 329 -16.10 -9.18 -1.16
CA GLY A 329 -17.13 -10.22 -1.23
C GLY A 329 -17.18 -11.01 -2.56
N VAL A 330 -16.34 -10.69 -3.53
CA VAL A 330 -16.26 -11.41 -4.82
C VAL A 330 -15.55 -12.75 -4.62
N LYS A 331 -16.14 -13.85 -5.11
CA LYS A 331 -15.58 -15.20 -4.96
C LYS A 331 -14.33 -15.40 -5.82
N TRP A 332 -13.46 -16.31 -5.39
CA TRP A 332 -12.15 -16.57 -6.00
C TRP A 332 -12.20 -16.94 -7.47
N ASN A 333 -13.28 -17.55 -7.95
CA ASN A 333 -13.49 -17.94 -9.35
C ASN A 333 -14.22 -16.89 -10.20
N GLU A 334 -14.77 -15.84 -9.61
CA GLU A 334 -15.58 -14.85 -10.33
C GLU A 334 -14.70 -13.76 -10.95
N ALA A 335 -13.62 -13.34 -10.27
CA ALA A 335 -12.69 -12.34 -10.75
C ALA A 335 -11.23 -12.74 -10.46
N TYR A 336 -10.28 -12.07 -11.12
CA TYR A 336 -8.89 -12.08 -10.72
C TYR A 336 -8.73 -11.27 -9.43
N GLN A 337 -7.99 -11.83 -8.46
CA GLN A 337 -7.66 -11.19 -7.19
C GLN A 337 -6.15 -11.21 -7.00
N THR A 338 -5.61 -10.19 -6.34
CA THR A 338 -4.17 -10.08 -6.05
C THR A 338 -3.92 -10.57 -4.63
N PHE A 339 -3.15 -11.64 -4.51
CA PHE A 339 -2.73 -12.23 -3.24
C PHE A 339 -1.26 -11.95 -3.02
N GLY A 340 -0.89 -11.45 -1.85
CA GLY A 340 0.49 -11.07 -1.58
C GLY A 340 0.94 -11.41 -0.18
N VAL A 341 2.26 -11.37 0.02
CA VAL A 341 2.91 -11.53 1.31
C VAL A 341 4.11 -10.62 1.43
N TRP A 342 4.18 -9.90 2.53
CA TRP A 342 5.39 -9.23 2.99
C TRP A 342 6.07 -10.12 4.04
N TRP A 343 7.12 -10.78 3.65
CA TRP A 343 8.00 -11.50 4.55
C TRP A 343 9.06 -10.51 5.08
N LYS A 344 8.78 -9.94 6.26
CA LYS A 344 9.50 -8.79 6.81
C LYS A 344 10.88 -9.14 7.35
N ASP A 345 10.97 -10.24 8.09
CA ASP A 345 12.19 -10.75 8.71
C ASP A 345 12.07 -12.28 8.97
N SER A 346 12.98 -12.86 9.76
CA SER A 346 12.98 -14.29 10.04
C SER A 346 11.73 -14.82 10.74
N LYS A 347 10.86 -13.92 11.25
CA LYS A 347 9.69 -14.27 12.06
C LYS A 347 8.38 -13.64 11.60
N HIS A 348 8.40 -12.41 11.10
CA HIS A 348 7.17 -11.65 10.85
C HIS A 348 6.74 -11.73 9.40
N ILE A 349 5.52 -12.21 9.20
CA ILE A 349 4.89 -12.40 7.90
C ILE A 349 3.54 -11.70 7.91
N GLN A 350 3.30 -10.82 6.93
CA GLN A 350 2.04 -10.10 6.73
C GLN A 350 1.45 -10.49 5.39
N PHE A 351 0.23 -11.00 5.37
CA PHE A 351 -0.52 -11.32 4.15
C PHE A 351 -1.30 -10.12 3.64
N TYR A 352 -1.54 -10.09 2.33
CA TYR A 352 -2.28 -9.04 1.64
C TYR A 352 -3.29 -9.63 0.65
N LEU A 353 -4.42 -8.95 0.54
CA LEU A 353 -5.45 -9.25 -0.45
C LEU A 353 -5.85 -7.96 -1.17
N ASN A 354 -5.65 -7.94 -2.50
CA ASN A 354 -5.96 -6.77 -3.34
C ASN A 354 -5.37 -5.45 -2.81
N GLY A 355 -4.13 -5.51 -2.29
CA GLY A 355 -3.42 -4.37 -1.75
C GLY A 355 -3.72 -4.03 -0.28
N GLU A 356 -4.71 -4.66 0.34
CA GLU A 356 -5.03 -4.45 1.75
C GLU A 356 -4.45 -5.55 2.66
N PRO A 357 -4.07 -5.24 3.92
CA PRO A 357 -3.64 -6.23 4.90
C PRO A 357 -4.71 -7.29 5.14
N ALA A 358 -4.33 -8.57 5.10
CA ALA A 358 -5.23 -9.72 5.17
C ALA A 358 -4.69 -10.82 6.10
N GLY A 359 -4.31 -10.45 7.31
CA GLY A 359 -3.80 -11.36 8.33
C GLY A 359 -2.28 -11.37 8.44
N SER A 360 -1.78 -11.88 9.58
CA SER A 360 -0.35 -11.97 9.87
C SER A 360 -0.02 -13.16 10.77
N VAL A 361 1.18 -13.71 10.65
CA VAL A 361 1.68 -14.79 11.50
C VAL A 361 3.09 -14.52 11.99
N VAL A 362 3.45 -15.12 13.13
CA VAL A 362 4.79 -15.01 13.73
C VAL A 362 5.42 -16.39 13.78
N VAL A 363 6.49 -16.60 13.03
CA VAL A 363 7.26 -17.86 13.04
C VAL A 363 7.82 -18.11 14.43
N GLY A 364 7.53 -19.28 14.98
CA GLY A 364 7.84 -19.60 16.36
C GLY A 364 6.63 -19.59 17.30
N GLU A 365 5.46 -19.18 16.82
CA GLU A 365 4.18 -19.36 17.48
C GLU A 365 3.37 -20.47 16.81
N ASP A 366 2.46 -21.08 17.54
CA ASP A 366 1.54 -22.09 17.00
C ASP A 366 0.06 -21.68 17.20
N ARG A 367 -0.84 -22.38 16.54
CA ARG A 367 -2.31 -22.15 16.60
C ARG A 367 -2.89 -22.10 18.00
N SER A 368 -2.18 -22.55 19.04
CA SER A 368 -2.59 -22.49 20.43
C SER A 368 -2.10 -21.22 21.13
N GLY A 369 -1.35 -20.37 20.44
CA GLY A 369 -0.70 -19.19 20.98
C GLY A 369 0.57 -19.52 21.78
N LYS A 370 1.11 -20.71 21.63
CA LYS A 370 2.34 -21.10 22.30
C LYS A 370 3.55 -20.68 21.50
N THR A 371 4.49 -19.99 22.16
CA THR A 371 5.75 -19.54 21.58
C THR A 371 6.85 -20.58 21.82
N TYR A 372 7.65 -20.85 20.79
CA TYR A 372 8.81 -21.75 20.80
C TYR A 372 10.10 -20.95 20.59
N ALA A 373 10.98 -20.98 21.55
CA ALA A 373 12.28 -20.31 21.42
C ALA A 373 13.14 -20.95 20.32
N ASN A 374 13.94 -20.11 19.65
CA ASN A 374 14.87 -20.52 18.57
C ASN A 374 14.16 -21.18 17.37
N ARG A 375 12.98 -20.68 17.00
CA ARG A 375 12.25 -21.02 15.79
C ARG A 375 12.16 -19.77 14.93
N GLU A 376 12.80 -19.81 13.79
CA GLU A 376 12.83 -18.74 12.80
C GLU A 376 13.17 -19.30 11.42
N PHE A 377 12.73 -18.62 10.40
CA PHE A 377 13.06 -18.98 9.03
C PHE A 377 14.52 -18.67 8.71
N THR A 378 15.19 -19.63 8.06
CA THR A 378 16.62 -19.54 7.76
C THR A 378 16.93 -19.75 6.29
N ARG A 379 15.98 -20.24 5.49
CA ARG A 379 16.15 -20.63 4.09
C ARG A 379 15.74 -19.51 3.15
N ASP A 380 16.33 -19.48 1.96
CA ASP A 380 15.77 -18.79 0.82
C ASP A 380 14.63 -19.65 0.27
N LEU A 381 13.54 -19.04 -0.19
CA LEU A 381 12.33 -19.74 -0.62
C LEU A 381 12.06 -19.49 -2.11
N GLU A 382 11.61 -20.55 -2.81
CA GLU A 382 11.10 -20.50 -4.16
C GLU A 382 9.58 -20.26 -4.19
N ILE A 383 9.07 -19.69 -5.29
CA ILE A 383 7.64 -19.53 -5.54
C ILE A 383 7.08 -20.81 -6.13
N ILE A 384 5.91 -21.23 -5.64
CA ILE A 384 5.21 -22.41 -6.14
C ILE A 384 3.74 -22.07 -6.40
N PHE A 385 3.25 -22.53 -7.57
CA PHE A 385 1.85 -22.55 -7.92
C PHE A 385 1.42 -23.99 -8.18
N ASP A 386 0.32 -24.43 -7.59
CA ASP A 386 -0.28 -25.72 -7.92
C ASP A 386 -1.79 -25.78 -7.67
N LEU A 387 -2.40 -26.87 -8.11
CA LEU A 387 -3.79 -27.17 -7.93
C LEU A 387 -3.89 -28.60 -7.42
N TRP A 388 -4.47 -28.83 -6.24
CA TRP A 388 -4.51 -30.14 -5.63
C TRP A 388 -5.77 -30.38 -4.79
N THR A 389 -6.06 -31.65 -4.49
CA THR A 389 -7.22 -32.04 -3.70
C THR A 389 -6.94 -33.29 -2.87
N ASN A 390 -7.78 -33.53 -1.86
CA ASN A 390 -7.88 -34.80 -1.16
C ASN A 390 -9.30 -35.02 -0.60
N GLU A 391 -9.55 -36.16 0.02
CA GLU A 391 -10.89 -36.50 0.55
C GLU A 391 -11.24 -35.81 1.89
N ALA A 392 -10.29 -35.11 2.50
CA ALA A 392 -10.49 -34.53 3.82
C ALA A 392 -11.48 -33.35 3.82
N SER A 393 -12.31 -33.29 4.84
CA SER A 393 -13.29 -32.23 5.01
C SER A 393 -12.67 -30.83 5.23
N TRP A 394 -11.45 -30.79 5.77
CA TRP A 394 -10.73 -29.52 5.94
C TRP A 394 -10.34 -28.86 4.61
N LEU A 395 -10.22 -29.63 3.52
CA LEU A 395 -9.99 -29.10 2.17
C LEU A 395 -11.32 -28.77 1.45
N GLY A 396 -12.42 -29.32 1.87
CA GLY A 396 -13.73 -29.12 1.23
C GLY A 396 -14.24 -30.37 0.49
N GLY A 397 -13.55 -31.50 0.59
CA GLY A 397 -13.86 -32.77 -0.07
C GLY A 397 -13.41 -32.84 -1.53
N LEU A 398 -13.53 -34.03 -2.12
CA LEU A 398 -13.12 -34.29 -3.51
C LEU A 398 -14.08 -33.63 -4.53
N PRO A 399 -13.57 -33.14 -5.66
CA PRO A 399 -14.44 -32.67 -6.74
C PRO A 399 -15.19 -33.83 -7.39
N PRO A 400 -16.43 -33.64 -7.90
CA PRO A 400 -17.05 -34.57 -8.83
C PRO A 400 -16.11 -34.77 -10.03
N LYS A 401 -15.92 -36.03 -10.46
CA LYS A 401 -15.05 -36.35 -11.62
C LYS A 401 -15.50 -35.65 -12.91
N SER A 402 -16.81 -35.40 -13.06
CA SER A 402 -17.37 -34.64 -14.17
C SER A 402 -16.83 -33.21 -14.27
N ASP A 403 -16.51 -32.57 -13.14
CA ASP A 403 -15.98 -31.20 -13.12
C ASP A 403 -14.58 -31.14 -13.78
N LEU A 404 -13.83 -32.24 -13.80
CA LEU A 404 -12.50 -32.31 -14.44
C LEU A 404 -12.53 -32.38 -15.97
N GLY A 405 -13.70 -32.65 -16.53
CA GLY A 405 -13.96 -32.64 -17.99
C GLY A 405 -14.48 -31.29 -18.51
N ASP A 406 -14.71 -30.33 -17.64
CA ASP A 406 -15.23 -29.01 -17.99
C ASP A 406 -14.11 -27.96 -17.93
N ASP A 407 -13.55 -27.59 -19.09
CA ASP A 407 -12.46 -26.63 -19.22
C ASP A 407 -12.84 -25.22 -18.79
N SER A 408 -14.12 -24.90 -18.63
CA SER A 408 -14.57 -23.59 -18.14
C SER A 408 -14.37 -23.40 -16.63
N ILE A 409 -14.25 -24.50 -15.87
CA ILE A 409 -14.18 -24.47 -14.39
C ILE A 409 -12.94 -25.13 -13.79
N ASN A 410 -12.28 -26.05 -14.52
CA ASN A 410 -11.20 -26.90 -13.98
C ASN A 410 -9.81 -26.25 -13.99
N THR A 411 -9.72 -24.98 -14.31
CA THR A 411 -8.44 -24.30 -14.57
C THR A 411 -8.23 -23.09 -13.63
N MET A 412 -7.10 -23.10 -12.91
CA MET A 412 -6.54 -21.95 -12.22
C MET A 412 -5.75 -21.09 -13.22
N LYS A 413 -5.91 -19.77 -13.19
CA LYS A 413 -5.21 -18.82 -14.07
C LYS A 413 -4.47 -17.79 -13.27
N ILE A 414 -3.22 -17.54 -13.64
CA ILE A 414 -2.34 -16.53 -13.05
C ILE A 414 -2.03 -15.50 -14.13
N ASP A 415 -2.44 -14.24 -13.91
CA ASP A 415 -2.24 -13.13 -14.84
C ASP A 415 -0.78 -12.69 -14.83
N TRP A 416 -0.23 -12.52 -13.64
CA TRP A 416 1.16 -12.18 -13.40
C TRP A 416 1.59 -12.57 -11.99
N VAL A 417 2.91 -12.60 -11.76
CA VAL A 417 3.55 -12.64 -10.44
C VAL A 417 4.66 -11.59 -10.39
N ARG A 418 4.75 -10.86 -9.29
CA ARG A 418 5.75 -9.81 -9.10
C ARG A 418 6.35 -9.91 -7.70
N THR A 419 7.66 -9.75 -7.64
CA THR A 419 8.45 -9.90 -6.41
C THR A 419 9.42 -8.75 -6.27
N TRP A 420 9.56 -8.24 -5.06
CA TRP A 420 10.48 -7.13 -4.73
C TRP A 420 11.29 -7.44 -3.48
N LYS A 421 12.51 -6.92 -3.44
CA LYS A 421 13.32 -6.79 -2.23
C LYS A 421 13.12 -5.42 -1.62
N LEU A 422 13.17 -5.35 -0.30
CA LEU A 422 13.23 -4.08 0.42
C LEU A 422 14.70 -3.76 0.71
N GLU A 423 15.22 -2.69 0.12
CA GLU A 423 16.62 -2.27 0.19
C GLU A 423 16.74 -0.87 0.81
N ASP A 424 17.93 -0.52 1.25
CA ASP A 424 18.26 0.85 1.69
C ASP A 424 18.18 1.84 0.50
N LYS A 425 17.74 3.08 0.77
CA LYS A 425 17.69 4.16 -0.22
C LYS A 425 19.06 4.65 -0.62
#